data_b1b5f10d60dd5f153e2dcb7df78b780b
#
_entry.id   b1b5f10d60dd5f153e2dcb7df78b780b
#
_cell.length_a   1.000
_cell.length_b   1.000
_cell.length_c   1.000
_cell.angle_alpha   90.00
_cell.angle_beta   90.00
_cell.angle_gamma   90.00
#
_symmetry.space_group_name_H-M   'P 1'
#
loop_
_entity.id
_entity.type
_entity.pdbx_description
1 polymer ?
#
loop_
_entity_poly.entity_id
_entity_poly.type
_entity_poly.pdbx_seq_one_letter_code
_entity_poly.pdbx_strand_id
1 'polypeptide(L)'
;GQLRAAGLCGREEGECLLTCCNNAGPAFIFGVAGLGCFGSLRAGAALYAIHIGSAALVGLLHRRRGGSSAGALPAAIRMRPSQALIDAVQSAAGTMVQVCAFVVFFLTALRLLTGLTGWSHPALLGFFELTNGILRLPPTRAGFVWAAALLGWGGLSVHCQTAAVLRGAGLSLRPYLRGKALQAALSAATAAFTAQWIL
;
A
#
# COMPACT_ATOMS: atom_id res chain seq x y z
N GLY A 1 -2.52 -14.19 1.88
CA GLY A 1 -2.79 -15.32 0.98
C GLY A 1 -2.02 -16.57 1.44
N GLN A 2 -0.70 -16.57 1.34
CA GLN A 2 0.15 -17.73 1.63
C GLN A 2 -0.02 -18.28 3.05
N LEU A 3 -0.03 -17.43 4.07
CA LEU A 3 -0.24 -17.84 5.47
C LEU A 3 -1.58 -18.58 5.66
N ARG A 4 -2.63 -18.11 4.97
CA ARG A 4 -3.92 -18.77 5.04
C ARG A 4 -3.94 -20.10 4.27
N ALA A 5 -3.32 -20.13 3.08
CA ALA A 5 -3.18 -21.36 2.30
C ALA A 5 -2.38 -22.44 3.09
N ALA A 6 -1.41 -22.01 3.89
CA ALA A 6 -0.65 -22.87 4.79
C ALA A 6 -1.39 -23.21 6.12
N GLY A 7 -2.63 -22.73 6.32
CA GLY A 7 -3.39 -22.99 7.55
C GLY A 7 -2.87 -22.23 8.79
N LEU A 8 -1.96 -21.27 8.62
CA LEU A 8 -1.29 -20.55 9.71
C LEU A 8 -2.12 -19.39 10.27
N CYS A 9 -3.17 -18.96 9.59
CA CYS A 9 -4.08 -17.93 10.09
C CYS A 9 -5.53 -18.22 9.69
N GLY A 10 -6.46 -17.84 10.55
CA GLY A 10 -7.88 -17.85 10.29
C GLY A 10 -8.28 -16.78 9.26
N ARG A 11 -9.52 -16.83 8.77
CA ARG A 11 -10.04 -15.84 7.84
C ARG A 11 -10.04 -14.44 8.45
N GLU A 12 -10.54 -14.31 9.67
CA GLU A 12 -10.64 -13.01 10.36
C GLU A 12 -9.28 -12.40 10.66
N GLU A 13 -8.31 -13.24 11.06
CA GLU A 13 -6.92 -12.80 11.28
C GLU A 13 -6.27 -12.33 9.97
N GLY A 14 -6.46 -13.07 8.87
CA GLY A 14 -5.96 -12.70 7.56
C GLY A 14 -6.57 -11.38 7.06
N GLU A 15 -7.88 -11.18 7.25
CA GLU A 15 -8.57 -9.94 6.90
C GLU A 15 -8.10 -8.76 7.78
N CYS A 16 -7.84 -8.98 9.08
CA CYS A 16 -7.28 -7.98 9.98
C CYS A 16 -5.86 -7.57 9.55
N LEU A 17 -4.98 -8.53 9.28
CA LEU A 17 -3.62 -8.25 8.81
C LEU A 17 -3.62 -7.45 7.49
N LEU A 18 -4.54 -7.72 6.58
CA LEU A 18 -4.64 -6.99 5.32
C LEU A 18 -4.93 -5.49 5.52
N THR A 19 -5.60 -5.10 6.60
CA THR A 19 -5.92 -3.68 6.85
C THR A 19 -4.68 -2.81 7.06
N CYS A 20 -3.56 -3.39 7.52
CA CYS A 20 -2.35 -2.66 7.90
C CYS A 20 -1.05 -3.14 7.22
N CYS A 21 -1.03 -4.32 6.59
CA CYS A 21 0.22 -4.90 6.08
C CYS A 21 0.55 -4.53 4.63
N ASN A 22 -0.40 -4.00 3.84
CA ASN A 22 -0.14 -3.61 2.45
C ASN A 22 0.27 -2.14 2.39
N ASN A 23 1.56 -1.88 2.47
CA ASN A 23 2.14 -0.54 2.55
C ASN A 23 3.12 -0.26 1.41
N ALA A 24 3.23 1.03 1.04
CA ALA A 24 4.25 1.48 0.10
C ALA A 24 5.64 1.24 0.69
N GLY A 25 6.55 0.73 -0.14
CA GLY A 25 7.92 0.43 0.29
C GLY A 25 8.75 1.70 0.56
N PRO A 26 9.78 1.61 1.41
CA PRO A 26 10.63 2.74 1.74
C PRO A 26 11.31 3.35 0.51
N ALA A 27 11.75 2.53 -0.46
CA ALA A 27 12.37 3.02 -1.69
C ALA A 27 11.44 3.96 -2.48
N PHE A 28 10.15 3.66 -2.54
CA PHE A 28 9.15 4.52 -3.18
C PHE A 28 8.94 5.82 -2.39
N ILE A 29 8.79 5.73 -1.07
CA ILE A 29 8.48 6.90 -0.24
C ILE A 29 9.68 7.86 -0.17
N PHE A 30 10.90 7.35 0.03
CA PHE A 30 12.10 8.18 0.05
C PHE A 30 12.51 8.66 -1.34
N GLY A 31 12.50 7.76 -2.34
CA GLY A 31 12.98 8.06 -3.69
C GLY A 31 11.97 8.89 -4.49
N VAL A 32 10.73 8.40 -4.64
CA VAL A 32 9.74 9.05 -5.49
C VAL A 32 9.05 10.21 -4.77
N ALA A 33 8.50 9.98 -3.58
CA ALA A 33 7.80 11.04 -2.89
C ALA A 33 8.77 12.05 -2.26
N GLY A 34 9.74 11.61 -1.44
CA GLY A 34 10.67 12.49 -0.75
C GLY A 34 11.57 13.28 -1.69
N LEU A 35 12.41 12.60 -2.44
CA LEU A 35 13.38 13.24 -3.34
C LEU A 35 12.72 13.69 -4.64
N GLY A 36 11.92 12.85 -5.28
CA GLY A 36 11.36 13.14 -6.59
C GLY A 36 10.31 14.26 -6.57
N CYS A 37 9.43 14.30 -5.56
CA CYS A 37 8.36 15.30 -5.46
C CYS A 37 8.77 16.52 -4.63
N PHE A 38 9.35 16.29 -3.42
CA PHE A 38 9.66 17.38 -2.48
C PHE A 38 11.14 17.80 -2.48
N GLY A 39 12.03 17.10 -3.20
CA GLY A 39 13.47 17.39 -3.21
C GLY A 39 14.14 17.21 -1.84
N SER A 40 13.53 16.49 -0.90
CA SER A 40 13.92 16.45 0.51
C SER A 40 13.81 15.06 1.13
N LEU A 41 14.95 14.54 1.61
CA LEU A 41 14.96 13.30 2.42
C LEU A 41 14.21 13.47 3.74
N ARG A 42 14.21 14.66 4.31
CA ARG A 42 13.46 14.96 5.54
C ARG A 42 11.95 14.83 5.30
N ALA A 43 11.44 15.33 4.17
CA ALA A 43 10.06 15.13 3.78
C ALA A 43 9.74 13.64 3.54
N GLY A 44 10.64 12.91 2.90
CA GLY A 44 10.52 11.46 2.71
C GLY A 44 10.47 10.70 4.03
N ALA A 45 11.36 11.04 4.98
CA ALA A 45 11.38 10.42 6.32
C ALA A 45 10.08 10.69 7.09
N ALA A 46 9.59 11.92 7.04
CA ALA A 46 8.33 12.29 7.68
C ALA A 46 7.14 11.56 7.06
N LEU A 47 7.04 11.52 5.71
CA LEU A 47 6.00 10.74 5.02
C LEU A 47 6.06 9.26 5.39
N TYR A 48 7.27 8.69 5.50
CA TYR A 48 7.44 7.30 5.89
C TYR A 48 6.98 7.04 7.33
N ALA A 49 7.38 7.90 8.27
CA ALA A 49 6.95 7.80 9.66
C ALA A 49 5.43 7.93 9.81
N ILE A 50 4.81 8.89 9.12
CA ILE A 50 3.36 9.08 9.07
C ILE A 50 2.68 7.83 8.48
N HIS A 51 3.20 7.30 7.38
CA HIS A 51 2.64 6.15 6.67
C HIS A 51 2.65 4.89 7.53
N ILE A 52 3.79 4.56 8.14
CA ILE A 52 3.92 3.38 8.99
C ILE A 52 3.18 3.56 10.32
N GLY A 53 3.25 4.75 10.92
CA GLY A 53 2.52 5.06 12.15
C GLY A 53 1.00 4.94 11.99
N SER A 54 0.45 5.49 10.89
CA SER A 54 -0.97 5.36 10.59
C SER A 54 -1.38 3.91 10.28
N ALA A 55 -0.55 3.14 9.56
CA ALA A 55 -0.79 1.72 9.31
C ALA A 55 -0.82 0.92 10.62
N ALA A 56 0.14 1.16 11.52
CA ALA A 56 0.20 0.52 12.82
C ALA A 56 -1.04 0.85 13.67
N LEU A 57 -1.46 2.12 13.67
CA LEU A 57 -2.67 2.55 14.39
C LEU A 57 -3.92 1.88 13.83
N VAL A 58 -4.07 1.81 12.50
CA VAL A 58 -5.17 1.07 11.86
C VAL A 58 -5.15 -0.40 12.27
N GLY A 59 -3.99 -1.05 12.28
CA GLY A 59 -3.85 -2.43 12.73
C GLY A 59 -4.29 -2.63 14.19
N LEU A 60 -3.91 -1.70 15.08
CA LEU A 60 -4.31 -1.72 16.49
C LEU A 60 -5.82 -1.53 16.67
N LEU A 61 -6.42 -0.62 15.90
CA LEU A 61 -7.88 -0.35 15.95
C LEU A 61 -8.70 -1.53 15.43
N HIS A 62 -8.18 -2.27 14.44
CA HIS A 62 -8.84 -3.45 13.88
C HIS A 62 -8.48 -4.74 14.61
N ARG A 63 -7.57 -4.69 15.59
CA ARG A 63 -7.18 -5.85 16.39
C ARG A 63 -8.38 -6.37 17.18
N ARG A 64 -8.92 -7.50 16.76
CA ARG A 64 -9.96 -8.21 17.53
C ARG A 64 -9.34 -8.91 18.72
N ARG A 65 -9.90 -8.67 19.92
CA ARG A 65 -9.59 -9.42 21.16
C ARG A 65 -10.36 -10.76 21.14
N GLY A 66 -10.07 -11.63 20.21
CA GLY A 66 -10.77 -12.91 20.12
C GLY A 66 -9.81 -14.02 19.75
N GLY A 67 -9.86 -15.09 20.51
CA GLY A 67 -8.99 -16.25 20.51
C GLY A 67 -8.31 -16.57 19.19
N SER A 68 -7.01 -16.49 19.23
CA SER A 68 -6.15 -17.10 18.22
C SER A 68 -6.45 -18.59 18.21
N SER A 69 -7.13 -19.07 17.19
CA SER A 69 -7.02 -20.46 16.81
C SER A 69 -5.67 -20.62 16.09
N ALA A 70 -4.59 -20.34 16.81
CA ALA A 70 -3.28 -20.72 16.34
C ALA A 70 -3.29 -22.24 16.26
N GLY A 71 -3.64 -22.78 15.10
CA GLY A 71 -3.35 -24.15 14.76
C GLY A 71 -1.87 -24.38 15.03
N ALA A 72 -1.52 -25.55 15.54
CA ALA A 72 -0.12 -25.91 15.77
C ALA A 72 0.69 -25.51 14.53
N LEU A 73 1.79 -24.75 14.75
CA LEU A 73 2.70 -24.39 13.67
C LEU A 73 2.96 -25.65 12.84
N PRO A 74 2.69 -25.66 11.53
CA PRO A 74 3.02 -26.83 10.72
C PRO A 74 4.49 -27.12 10.92
N ALA A 75 4.83 -28.40 11.04
CA ALA A 75 6.21 -28.84 11.12
C ALA A 75 6.98 -28.12 9.99
N ALA A 76 8.03 -27.41 10.37
CA ALA A 76 8.80 -26.60 9.43
C ALA A 76 9.14 -27.46 8.22
N ILE A 77 8.58 -27.13 7.07
CA ILE A 77 8.95 -27.79 5.81
C ILE A 77 10.42 -27.44 5.62
N ARG A 78 11.29 -28.43 5.84
CA ARG A 78 12.74 -28.28 5.62
C ARG A 78 12.98 -28.21 4.11
N MET A 79 12.75 -27.05 3.53
CA MET A 79 13.15 -26.77 2.14
C MET A 79 14.68 -26.63 2.09
N ARG A 80 15.29 -27.18 1.06
CA ARG A 80 16.72 -26.91 0.79
C ARG A 80 16.88 -25.41 0.51
N PRO A 81 17.87 -24.72 1.10
CA PRO A 81 18.06 -23.26 0.90
C PRO A 81 18.11 -22.85 -0.55
N SER A 82 18.71 -23.67 -1.41
CA SER A 82 18.77 -23.43 -2.88
C SER A 82 17.38 -23.46 -3.52
N GLN A 83 16.52 -24.38 -3.13
CA GLN A 83 15.16 -24.46 -3.67
C GLN A 83 14.33 -23.27 -3.18
N ALA A 84 14.44 -22.91 -1.91
CA ALA A 84 13.75 -21.76 -1.35
C ALA A 84 14.15 -20.44 -2.06
N LEU A 85 15.42 -20.29 -2.42
CA LEU A 85 15.92 -19.13 -3.19
C LEU A 85 15.31 -19.09 -4.60
N ILE A 86 15.30 -20.22 -5.31
CA ILE A 86 14.73 -20.32 -6.67
C ILE A 86 13.25 -19.97 -6.63
N ASP A 87 12.49 -20.56 -5.71
CA ASP A 87 11.05 -20.30 -5.57
C ASP A 87 10.75 -18.85 -5.19
N ALA A 88 11.58 -18.24 -4.34
CA ALA A 88 11.47 -16.84 -3.96
C ALA A 88 11.70 -15.90 -5.17
N VAL A 89 12.74 -16.18 -5.99
CA VAL A 89 13.05 -15.39 -7.20
C VAL A 89 11.91 -15.52 -8.22
N GLN A 90 11.42 -16.73 -8.48
CA GLN A 90 10.32 -16.95 -9.42
C GLN A 90 9.02 -16.26 -8.95
N SER A 91 8.69 -16.37 -7.67
CA SER A 91 7.53 -15.70 -7.09
C SER A 91 7.66 -14.18 -7.17
N ALA A 92 8.84 -13.63 -6.89
CA ALA A 92 9.12 -12.20 -7.01
C ALA A 92 8.98 -11.71 -8.46
N ALA A 93 9.56 -12.44 -9.43
CA ALA A 93 9.45 -12.10 -10.85
C ALA A 93 7.99 -12.07 -11.32
N GLY A 94 7.19 -13.09 -10.99
CA GLY A 94 5.76 -13.12 -11.31
C GLY A 94 4.98 -11.95 -10.71
N THR A 95 5.26 -11.60 -9.46
CA THR A 95 4.66 -10.45 -8.78
C THR A 95 5.05 -9.14 -9.46
N MET A 96 6.32 -8.96 -9.83
CA MET A 96 6.80 -7.76 -10.53
C MET A 96 6.11 -7.56 -11.87
N VAL A 97 5.98 -8.62 -12.69
CA VAL A 97 5.24 -8.57 -13.97
C VAL A 97 3.79 -8.16 -13.75
N GLN A 98 3.13 -8.72 -12.73
CA GLN A 98 1.75 -8.37 -12.39
C GLN A 98 1.62 -6.90 -11.98
N VAL A 99 2.52 -6.39 -11.15
CA VAL A 99 2.56 -4.97 -10.73
C VAL A 99 2.72 -4.07 -11.96
N CYS A 100 3.70 -4.36 -12.83
CA CYS A 100 3.93 -3.61 -14.06
C CYS A 100 2.68 -3.59 -14.96
N ALA A 101 2.01 -4.72 -15.14
CA ALA A 101 0.80 -4.83 -15.96
C ALA A 101 -0.32 -3.92 -15.44
N PHE A 102 -0.59 -3.92 -14.12
CA PHE A 102 -1.59 -3.02 -13.53
C PHE A 102 -1.20 -1.55 -13.65
N VAL A 103 0.06 -1.20 -13.40
CA VAL A 103 0.54 0.19 -13.54
C VAL A 103 0.35 0.66 -14.98
N VAL A 104 0.79 -0.11 -15.98
CA VAL A 104 0.64 0.24 -17.39
C VAL A 104 -0.83 0.38 -17.78
N PHE A 105 -1.68 -0.56 -17.36
CA PHE A 105 -3.12 -0.49 -17.60
C PHE A 105 -3.74 0.79 -17.04
N PHE A 106 -3.50 1.08 -15.76
CA PHE A 106 -4.06 2.28 -15.12
C PHE A 106 -3.49 3.59 -15.70
N LEU A 107 -2.19 3.62 -16.06
CA LEU A 107 -1.59 4.76 -16.75
C LEU A 107 -2.25 5.03 -18.10
N THR A 108 -2.48 3.98 -18.89
CA THR A 108 -3.14 4.09 -20.19
C THR A 108 -4.59 4.56 -20.04
N ALA A 109 -5.33 3.94 -19.12
CA ALA A 109 -6.70 4.33 -18.82
C ALA A 109 -6.80 5.79 -18.35
N LEU A 110 -5.89 6.23 -17.47
CA LEU A 110 -5.83 7.62 -17.02
C LEU A 110 -5.49 8.60 -18.13
N ARG A 111 -4.57 8.26 -19.04
CA ARG A 111 -4.24 9.10 -20.20
C ARG A 111 -5.46 9.29 -21.11
N LEU A 112 -6.19 8.21 -21.37
CA LEU A 112 -7.43 8.28 -22.13
C LEU A 112 -8.49 9.13 -21.43
N LEU A 113 -8.69 8.91 -20.14
CA LEU A 113 -9.66 9.65 -19.33
C LEU A 113 -9.33 11.14 -19.30
N THR A 114 -8.07 11.49 -19.02
CA THR A 114 -7.63 12.91 -18.98
C THR A 114 -7.70 13.57 -20.35
N GLY A 115 -7.42 12.84 -21.43
CA GLY A 115 -7.56 13.33 -22.80
C GLY A 115 -9.01 13.63 -23.19
N LEU A 116 -9.96 12.80 -22.72
CA LEU A 116 -11.39 12.96 -23.02
C LEU A 116 -12.09 13.98 -22.14
N THR A 117 -11.71 14.08 -20.86
CA THR A 117 -12.44 14.90 -19.87
C THR A 117 -11.71 16.19 -19.47
N GLY A 118 -10.41 16.31 -19.77
CA GLY A 118 -9.55 17.37 -19.27
C GLY A 118 -9.21 17.28 -17.77
N TRP A 119 -9.63 16.20 -17.10
CA TRP A 119 -9.38 16.00 -15.66
C TRP A 119 -7.91 15.69 -15.41
N SER A 120 -7.19 16.62 -14.76
CA SER A 120 -5.75 16.51 -14.55
C SER A 120 -5.32 16.75 -13.09
N HIS A 121 -6.27 16.84 -12.15
CA HIS A 121 -5.95 17.13 -10.75
C HIS A 121 -5.10 16.00 -10.14
N PRO A 122 -3.92 16.30 -9.54
CA PRO A 122 -2.98 15.29 -9.05
C PRO A 122 -3.58 14.30 -8.05
N ALA A 123 -4.44 14.77 -7.14
CA ALA A 123 -5.09 13.90 -6.16
C ALA A 123 -6.03 12.88 -6.81
N LEU A 124 -6.75 13.29 -7.87
CA LEU A 124 -7.60 12.37 -8.64
C LEU A 124 -6.76 11.32 -9.37
N LEU A 125 -5.68 11.74 -10.01
CA LEU A 125 -4.77 10.81 -10.68
C LEU A 125 -4.16 9.82 -9.69
N GLY A 126 -3.73 10.30 -8.52
CA GLY A 126 -3.17 9.47 -7.44
C GLY A 126 -4.19 8.55 -6.80
N PHE A 127 -5.47 8.90 -6.80
CA PHE A 127 -6.54 8.02 -6.35
C PHE A 127 -6.60 6.74 -7.20
N PHE A 128 -6.36 6.84 -8.50
CA PHE A 128 -6.33 5.70 -9.41
C PHE A 128 -4.95 5.06 -9.47
N GLU A 129 -3.88 5.86 -9.65
CA GLU A 129 -2.51 5.37 -9.75
C GLU A 129 -1.57 6.28 -8.94
N LEU A 130 -1.01 5.71 -7.88
CA LEU A 130 -0.27 6.41 -6.84
C LEU A 130 0.92 7.22 -7.35
N THR A 131 1.75 6.62 -8.21
CA THR A 131 3.00 7.22 -8.71
C THR A 131 2.72 8.48 -9.52
N ASN A 132 1.74 8.40 -10.41
CA ASN A 132 1.34 9.50 -11.29
C ASN A 132 0.78 10.68 -10.50
N GLY A 133 0.00 10.39 -9.45
CA GLY A 133 -0.52 11.42 -8.58
C GLY A 133 0.58 12.12 -7.80
N ILE A 134 1.44 11.35 -7.11
CA ILE A 134 2.50 11.92 -6.26
C ILE A 134 3.47 12.78 -7.07
N LEU A 135 3.94 12.33 -8.23
CA LEU A 135 4.89 13.08 -9.06
C LEU A 135 4.35 14.40 -9.62
N ARG A 136 3.04 14.62 -9.58
CA ARG A 136 2.39 15.85 -10.04
C ARG A 136 1.95 16.78 -8.92
N LEU A 137 2.16 16.38 -7.66
CA LEU A 137 1.86 17.24 -6.51
C LEU A 137 2.86 18.40 -6.45
N PRO A 138 2.40 19.62 -6.11
CA PRO A 138 3.33 20.72 -5.86
C PRO A 138 4.10 20.47 -4.55
N PRO A 139 5.38 20.90 -4.44
CA PRO A 139 6.19 20.78 -3.22
C PRO A 139 5.77 21.83 -2.17
N THR A 140 4.51 21.81 -1.78
CA THR A 140 3.88 22.71 -0.82
C THR A 140 3.30 21.93 0.35
N ARG A 141 2.90 22.62 1.42
CA ARG A 141 2.21 22.00 2.57
C ARG A 141 0.96 21.23 2.13
N ALA A 142 0.16 21.79 1.24
CA ALA A 142 -1.02 21.11 0.70
C ALA A 142 -0.64 19.86 -0.10
N GLY A 143 0.41 19.95 -0.94
CA GLY A 143 0.94 18.79 -1.67
C GLY A 143 1.45 17.69 -0.72
N PHE A 144 2.08 18.05 0.40
CA PHE A 144 2.55 17.10 1.42
C PHE A 144 1.38 16.35 2.08
N VAL A 145 0.29 17.05 2.40
CA VAL A 145 -0.93 16.44 2.94
C VAL A 145 -1.55 15.48 1.93
N TRP A 146 -1.64 15.88 0.66
CA TRP A 146 -2.12 14.99 -0.39
C TRP A 146 -1.22 13.77 -0.60
N ALA A 147 0.12 13.96 -0.56
CA ALA A 147 1.05 12.84 -0.65
C ALA A 147 0.84 11.82 0.47
N ALA A 148 0.71 12.29 1.72
CA ALA A 148 0.43 11.43 2.86
C ALA A 148 -0.90 10.69 2.73
N ALA A 149 -1.97 11.39 2.28
CA ALA A 149 -3.28 10.79 2.02
C ALA A 149 -3.22 9.71 0.95
N LEU A 150 -2.57 10.02 -0.19
CA LEU A 150 -2.42 9.09 -1.31
C LEU A 150 -1.56 7.88 -0.96
N LEU A 151 -0.48 8.05 -0.20
CA LEU A 151 0.32 6.95 0.34
C LEU A 151 -0.53 6.06 1.25
N GLY A 152 -1.33 6.63 2.13
CA GLY A 152 -2.26 5.90 2.99
C GLY A 152 -3.32 5.13 2.20
N TRP A 153 -3.86 5.70 1.13
CA TRP A 153 -4.82 5.06 0.24
C TRP A 153 -4.17 3.97 -0.63
N GLY A 154 -3.04 4.26 -1.27
CA GLY A 154 -2.29 3.32 -2.10
C GLY A 154 -2.67 3.32 -3.58
N GLY A 155 -3.82 3.89 -3.96
CA GLY A 155 -4.31 3.92 -5.34
C GLY A 155 -5.13 2.68 -5.76
N LEU A 156 -6.08 2.87 -6.65
CA LEU A 156 -6.96 1.80 -7.15
C LEU A 156 -6.16 0.69 -7.86
N SER A 157 -5.07 1.03 -8.54
CA SER A 157 -4.14 0.08 -9.16
C SER A 157 -3.63 -0.94 -8.14
N VAL A 158 -3.18 -0.49 -6.95
CA VAL A 158 -2.71 -1.36 -5.87
C VAL A 158 -3.83 -2.19 -5.28
N HIS A 159 -5.06 -1.66 -5.20
CA HIS A 159 -6.21 -2.44 -4.74
C HIS A 159 -6.55 -3.58 -5.70
N CYS A 160 -6.47 -3.35 -7.01
CA CYS A 160 -6.63 -4.39 -8.03
C CYS A 160 -5.51 -5.44 -7.95
N GLN A 161 -4.26 -5.03 -7.74
CA GLN A 161 -3.12 -5.94 -7.50
C GLN A 161 -3.38 -6.82 -6.26
N THR A 162 -3.82 -6.20 -5.16
CA THR A 162 -4.16 -6.92 -3.93
C THR A 162 -5.28 -7.93 -4.16
N ALA A 163 -6.33 -7.52 -4.88
CA ALA A 163 -7.43 -8.42 -5.25
C ALA A 163 -6.95 -9.63 -6.05
N ALA A 164 -6.03 -9.40 -6.99
CA ALA A 164 -5.46 -10.47 -7.82
C ALA A 164 -4.62 -11.47 -6.99
N VAL A 165 -3.77 -10.96 -6.09
CA VAL A 165 -2.95 -11.80 -5.17
C VAL A 165 -3.82 -12.58 -4.17
N LEU A 166 -4.97 -12.04 -3.79
CA LEU A 166 -5.91 -12.70 -2.86
C LEU A 166 -6.88 -13.66 -3.55
N ARG A 167 -6.83 -13.79 -4.87
CA ARG A 167 -7.70 -14.72 -5.60
C ARG A 167 -7.50 -16.14 -5.08
N GLY A 168 -8.58 -16.77 -4.68
CA GLY A 168 -8.56 -18.13 -4.11
C GLY A 168 -8.23 -18.22 -2.62
N ALA A 169 -7.82 -17.14 -1.95
CA ALA A 169 -7.52 -17.16 -0.51
C ALA A 169 -8.78 -17.11 0.39
N GLY A 170 -9.97 -16.91 -0.17
CA GLY A 170 -11.23 -16.82 0.58
C GLY A 170 -11.30 -15.63 1.56
N LEU A 171 -10.53 -14.56 1.27
CA LEU A 171 -10.49 -13.33 2.07
C LEU A 171 -11.33 -12.23 1.41
N SER A 172 -12.04 -11.43 2.23
CA SER A 172 -12.79 -10.28 1.78
C SER A 172 -11.90 -9.04 1.65
N LEU A 173 -12.07 -8.27 0.57
CA LEU A 173 -11.40 -6.98 0.39
C LEU A 173 -12.06 -5.84 1.18
N ARG A 174 -13.29 -6.00 1.67
CA ARG A 174 -14.02 -4.91 2.37
C ARG A 174 -13.28 -4.39 3.61
N PRO A 175 -12.79 -5.24 4.55
CA PRO A 175 -12.00 -4.76 5.69
C PRO A 175 -10.73 -4.04 5.24
N TYR A 176 -10.04 -4.57 4.23
CA TYR A 176 -8.85 -3.96 3.65
C TYR A 176 -9.11 -2.54 3.12
N LEU A 177 -10.14 -2.35 2.28
CA LEU A 177 -10.48 -1.03 1.73
C LEU A 177 -10.87 -0.03 2.82
N ARG A 178 -11.61 -0.47 3.85
CA ARG A 178 -11.92 0.37 5.02
C ARG A 178 -10.66 0.76 5.79
N GLY A 179 -9.75 -0.19 5.99
CA GLY A 179 -8.45 0.06 6.62
C GLY A 179 -7.62 1.09 5.84
N LYS A 180 -7.57 0.97 4.51
CA LYS A 180 -6.84 1.91 3.63
C LYS A 180 -7.47 3.30 3.64
N ALA A 181 -8.80 3.41 3.61
CA ALA A 181 -9.48 4.70 3.73
C ALA A 181 -9.20 5.38 5.08
N LEU A 182 -9.24 4.61 6.18
CA LEU A 182 -8.88 5.12 7.50
C LEU A 182 -7.41 5.52 7.59
N GLN A 183 -6.50 4.71 7.04
CA GLN A 183 -5.07 5.04 6.96
C GLN A 183 -4.84 6.34 6.18
N ALA A 184 -5.52 6.54 5.06
CA ALA A 184 -5.44 7.78 4.28
C ALA A 184 -5.88 9.00 5.09
N ALA A 185 -7.01 8.89 5.80
CA ALA A 185 -7.53 9.97 6.65
C ALA A 185 -6.58 10.31 7.80
N LEU A 186 -6.06 9.29 8.51
CA LEU A 186 -5.09 9.47 9.59
C LEU A 186 -3.79 10.07 9.09
N SER A 187 -3.28 9.59 7.94
CA SER A 187 -2.07 10.13 7.32
C SER A 187 -2.24 11.59 6.91
N ALA A 188 -3.39 11.95 6.31
CA ALA A 188 -3.70 13.33 5.94
C ALA A 188 -3.78 14.24 7.16
N ALA A 189 -4.48 13.82 8.21
CA ALA A 189 -4.61 14.59 9.45
C ALA A 189 -3.25 14.82 10.13
N THR A 190 -2.43 13.78 10.26
CA THR A 190 -1.09 13.88 10.83
C THR A 190 -0.19 14.78 9.98
N ALA A 191 -0.25 14.64 8.66
CA ALA A 191 0.53 15.47 7.73
C ALA A 191 0.09 16.94 7.80
N ALA A 192 -1.21 17.22 7.88
CA ALA A 192 -1.72 18.60 8.02
C ALA A 192 -1.18 19.28 9.29
N PHE A 193 -1.10 18.54 10.39
CA PHE A 193 -0.54 19.04 11.64
C PHE A 193 0.97 19.24 11.58
N THR A 194 1.72 18.35 10.91
CA THR A 194 3.18 18.33 10.94
C THR A 194 3.85 19.08 9.78
N ALA A 195 3.14 19.37 8.69
CA ALA A 195 3.70 19.97 7.47
C ALA A 195 4.45 21.30 7.71
N GLN A 196 3.99 22.10 8.67
CA GLN A 196 4.61 23.39 8.99
C GLN A 196 6.03 23.29 9.56
N TRP A 197 6.40 22.15 10.13
CA TRP A 197 7.74 21.90 10.68
C TRP A 197 8.64 21.12 9.73
N ILE A 198 8.10 20.59 8.63
CA ILE A 198 8.83 19.72 7.71
C ILE A 198 9.21 20.46 6.43
N LEU A 199 8.33 21.29 5.92
CA LEU A 199 8.49 22.14 4.74
C LEU A 199 8.64 23.61 5.13
#